data_010ddf88927c7bebafde50d0ce2dc67e
#
_entry.id   010ddf88927c7bebafde50d0ce2dc67e
#
_cell.length_a   1.000
_cell.length_b   1.000
_cell.length_c   1.000
_cell.angle_alpha   90.00
_cell.angle_beta   90.00
_cell.angle_gamma   90.00
#
_symmetry.space_group_name_H-M   'P 1'
#
loop_
_entity.id
_entity.type
_entity.pdbx_description
1 polymer ?
#
loop_
_entity_poly.entity_id
_entity_poly.type
_entity_poly.pdbx_seq_one_letter_code
_entity_poly.pdbx_strand_id
1 'polypeptide(L)'
;MCPEGKVYGIDLSEESVSFAQKYNAKHLDKRCFIQQGDVCSLPYKEGAFDAVTAFETVYFWSPVDKALSEVARVLRKGGCFLISLEASDPELGKMWTERIDGMVVYTPAELEERLHEAGFSSIRTIRKKEEIHIIAYK
;
A
#
# COMPACT_ATOMS: atom_id res chain seq x y z
N MET A 1 -17.90 -6.13 -2.01
CA MET A 1 -17.38 -7.23 -1.15
C MET A 1 -17.09 -8.41 -2.06
N CYS A 2 -15.94 -9.05 -1.93
CA CYS A 2 -15.60 -10.25 -2.71
C CYS A 2 -16.11 -11.48 -1.96
N PRO A 3 -17.21 -12.13 -2.35
CA PRO A 3 -17.84 -13.16 -1.53
C PRO A 3 -17.01 -14.44 -1.39
N GLU A 4 -16.08 -14.70 -2.30
CA GLU A 4 -15.23 -15.90 -2.31
C GLU A 4 -13.72 -15.59 -2.18
N GLY A 5 -13.36 -14.32 -2.14
CA GLY A 5 -11.97 -13.89 -2.05
C GLY A 5 -11.36 -14.05 -0.67
N LYS A 6 -10.04 -14.08 -0.62
CA LYS A 6 -9.24 -14.00 0.59
C LYS A 6 -8.56 -12.64 0.67
N VAL A 7 -8.46 -12.10 1.88
CA VAL A 7 -7.79 -10.84 2.18
C VAL A 7 -6.59 -11.12 3.06
N TYR A 8 -5.47 -10.54 2.70
CA TYR A 8 -4.23 -10.62 3.45
C TYR A 8 -3.82 -9.23 3.88
N GLY A 9 -3.54 -9.03 5.15
CA GLY A 9 -3.07 -7.78 5.71
C GLY A 9 -1.70 -7.97 6.34
N ILE A 10 -0.83 -6.99 6.14
CA ILE A 10 0.43 -6.90 6.87
C ILE A 10 0.60 -5.51 7.45
N ASP A 11 1.26 -5.44 8.58
CA ASP A 11 1.72 -4.21 9.20
C ASP A 11 3.06 -4.46 9.88
N LEU A 12 3.92 -3.46 9.94
CA LEU A 12 5.20 -3.56 10.63
C LEU A 12 5.00 -3.55 12.16
N SER A 13 3.95 -2.87 12.63
CA SER A 13 3.60 -2.75 14.03
C SER A 13 2.84 -3.98 14.54
N GLU A 14 3.38 -4.66 15.54
CA GLU A 14 2.71 -5.75 16.23
C GLU A 14 1.38 -5.32 16.87
N GLU A 15 1.32 -4.09 17.37
CA GLU A 15 0.11 -3.51 17.97
C GLU A 15 -1.00 -3.34 16.92
N SER A 16 -0.67 -2.77 15.75
CA SER A 16 -1.60 -2.64 14.62
C SER A 16 -2.11 -3.99 14.16
N VAL A 17 -1.23 -4.99 14.05
CA VAL A 17 -1.60 -6.37 13.70
C VAL A 17 -2.58 -6.94 14.71
N SER A 18 -2.26 -6.83 16.01
CA SER A 18 -3.11 -7.33 17.09
C SER A 18 -4.49 -6.67 17.08
N PHE A 19 -4.54 -5.35 16.88
CA PHE A 19 -5.80 -4.61 16.77
C PHE A 19 -6.62 -5.09 15.55
N ALA A 20 -5.99 -5.17 14.38
CA ALA A 20 -6.64 -5.62 13.15
C ALA A 20 -7.17 -7.07 13.27
N GLN A 21 -6.43 -7.96 13.90
CA GLN A 21 -6.87 -9.34 14.16
C GLN A 21 -8.09 -9.38 15.07
N LYS A 22 -8.12 -8.62 16.16
CA LYS A 22 -9.27 -8.52 17.05
C LYS A 22 -10.50 -7.97 16.32
N TYR A 23 -10.33 -6.94 15.53
CA TYR A 23 -11.43 -6.33 14.77
C TYR A 23 -12.02 -7.29 13.74
N ASN A 24 -11.21 -8.13 13.13
CA ASN A 24 -11.61 -9.09 12.10
C ASN A 24 -11.81 -10.53 12.61
N ALA A 25 -11.90 -10.74 13.92
CA ALA A 25 -11.90 -12.07 14.54
C ALA A 25 -12.90 -13.07 13.94
N LYS A 26 -14.08 -12.61 13.49
CA LYS A 26 -15.09 -13.48 12.84
C LYS A 26 -14.63 -14.10 11.52
N HIS A 27 -13.68 -13.46 10.83
CA HIS A 27 -13.20 -13.82 9.50
C HIS A 27 -11.76 -14.31 9.51
N LEU A 28 -11.08 -14.19 10.66
CA LEU A 28 -9.68 -14.55 10.81
C LEU A 28 -9.49 -16.04 10.53
N ASP A 29 -8.38 -16.37 9.85
CA ASP A 29 -7.98 -17.73 9.43
C ASP A 29 -8.97 -18.47 8.50
N LYS A 30 -10.05 -17.80 8.13
CA LYS A 30 -11.02 -18.32 7.14
C LYS A 30 -10.88 -17.61 5.80
N ARG A 31 -11.00 -16.29 5.84
CA ARG A 31 -10.95 -15.40 4.68
C ARG A 31 -10.08 -14.18 4.88
N CYS A 32 -9.70 -13.88 6.11
CA CYS A 32 -8.86 -12.77 6.51
C CYS A 32 -7.62 -13.33 7.21
N PHE A 33 -6.45 -13.00 6.70
CA PHE A 33 -5.17 -13.43 7.22
C PHE A 33 -4.34 -12.19 7.50
N ILE A 34 -4.00 -11.95 8.76
CA ILE A 34 -3.30 -10.74 9.19
C ILE A 34 -2.07 -11.15 9.97
N GLN A 35 -0.92 -10.63 9.55
CA GLN A 35 0.36 -10.95 10.17
C GLN A 35 1.29 -9.74 10.21
N GLN A 36 2.25 -9.78 11.09
CA GLN A 36 3.35 -8.81 11.08
C GLN A 36 4.24 -9.07 9.87
N GLY A 37 4.69 -7.99 9.21
CA GLY A 37 5.58 -8.10 8.07
C GLY A 37 6.01 -6.75 7.54
N ASP A 38 7.12 -6.77 6.80
CA ASP A 38 7.68 -5.60 6.12
C ASP A 38 7.28 -5.63 4.65
N VAL A 39 6.74 -4.51 4.16
CA VAL A 39 6.39 -4.34 2.74
C VAL A 39 7.60 -4.48 1.81
N CYS A 40 8.79 -4.18 2.30
CA CYS A 40 10.04 -4.37 1.57
C CYS A 40 10.49 -5.83 1.43
N SER A 41 9.76 -6.77 2.06
CA SER A 41 10.05 -8.22 2.00
C SER A 41 8.78 -9.02 2.23
N LEU A 42 7.85 -8.94 1.26
CA LEU A 42 6.53 -9.56 1.36
C LEU A 42 6.63 -11.10 1.37
N PRO A 43 6.06 -11.79 2.37
CA PRO A 43 6.17 -13.25 2.51
C PRO A 43 5.23 -14.01 1.57
N TYR A 44 5.04 -13.50 0.36
CA TYR A 44 4.14 -14.06 -0.64
C TYR A 44 4.87 -14.38 -1.94
N LYS A 45 4.37 -15.35 -2.68
CA LYS A 45 4.92 -15.75 -3.99
C LYS A 45 4.63 -14.67 -5.04
N GLU A 46 5.42 -14.65 -6.10
CA GLU A 46 5.15 -13.86 -7.29
C GLU A 46 3.75 -14.18 -7.83
N GLY A 47 3.03 -13.12 -8.22
CA GLY A 47 1.70 -13.23 -8.81
C GLY A 47 0.61 -13.78 -7.89
N ALA A 48 0.79 -13.71 -6.58
CA ALA A 48 -0.16 -14.26 -5.60
C ALA A 48 -1.48 -13.50 -5.50
N PHE A 49 -1.50 -12.22 -5.89
CA PHE A 49 -2.64 -11.33 -5.65
C PHE A 49 -3.23 -10.75 -6.94
N ASP A 50 -4.55 -10.62 -6.95
CA ASP A 50 -5.31 -9.90 -7.98
C ASP A 50 -5.25 -8.39 -7.76
N ALA A 51 -5.23 -7.96 -6.51
CA ALA A 51 -5.16 -6.56 -6.11
C ALA A 51 -4.36 -6.39 -4.82
N VAL A 52 -3.66 -5.26 -4.73
CA VAL A 52 -3.01 -4.79 -3.49
C VAL A 52 -3.53 -3.38 -3.21
N THR A 53 -3.67 -3.05 -1.94
CA THR A 53 -4.10 -1.72 -1.52
C THR A 53 -3.18 -1.17 -0.43
N ALA A 54 -2.91 0.13 -0.48
CA ALA A 54 -2.18 0.87 0.54
C ALA A 54 -2.96 2.15 0.88
N PHE A 55 -3.47 2.21 2.09
CA PHE A 55 -4.21 3.37 2.62
C PHE A 55 -3.38 4.04 3.69
N GLU A 56 -3.00 5.30 3.51
CA GLU A 56 -2.24 6.14 4.46
C GLU A 56 -0.93 5.50 4.96
N THR A 57 -0.30 4.60 4.18
CA THR A 57 0.87 3.83 4.63
C THR A 57 2.14 4.11 3.83
N VAL A 58 2.02 4.54 2.57
CA VAL A 58 3.17 4.74 1.66
C VAL A 58 4.16 5.77 2.21
N TYR A 59 3.71 6.70 3.04
CA TYR A 59 4.55 7.68 3.74
C TYR A 59 5.69 7.08 4.56
N PHE A 60 5.50 5.83 5.01
CA PHE A 60 6.42 5.14 5.93
C PHE A 60 7.22 4.04 5.26
N TRP A 61 7.05 3.86 3.93
CA TRP A 61 7.76 2.82 3.19
C TRP A 61 9.20 3.26 2.90
N SER A 62 10.16 2.58 3.51
CA SER A 62 11.57 2.91 3.35
C SER A 62 12.45 1.65 3.19
N PRO A 63 13.13 1.47 2.06
CA PRO A 63 13.10 2.28 0.84
C PRO A 63 11.81 2.06 0.03
N VAL A 64 11.17 3.14 -0.39
CA VAL A 64 9.89 3.06 -1.14
C VAL A 64 10.00 2.28 -2.45
N ASP A 65 11.10 2.42 -3.17
CA ASP A 65 11.31 1.73 -4.45
C ASP A 65 11.35 0.21 -4.28
N LYS A 66 11.95 -0.26 -3.18
CA LYS A 66 11.96 -1.69 -2.82
C LYS A 66 10.55 -2.18 -2.47
N ALA A 67 9.80 -1.41 -1.72
CA ALA A 67 8.42 -1.73 -1.37
C ALA A 67 7.52 -1.81 -2.61
N LEU A 68 7.62 -0.83 -3.52
CA LEU A 68 6.87 -0.83 -4.78
C LEU A 68 7.24 -2.01 -5.68
N SER A 69 8.52 -2.39 -5.74
CA SER A 69 8.98 -3.58 -6.47
C SER A 69 8.42 -4.87 -5.89
N GLU A 70 8.34 -4.99 -4.56
CA GLU A 70 7.71 -6.14 -3.89
C GLU A 70 6.20 -6.20 -4.15
N VAL A 71 5.50 -5.07 -4.12
CA VAL A 71 4.09 -4.99 -4.50
C VAL A 71 3.90 -5.45 -5.95
N ALA A 72 4.73 -4.95 -6.88
CA ALA A 72 4.69 -5.38 -8.26
C ALA A 72 4.98 -6.89 -8.39
N ARG A 73 5.93 -7.44 -7.64
CA ARG A 73 6.26 -8.87 -7.66
C ARG A 73 5.08 -9.74 -7.27
N VAL A 74 4.41 -9.40 -6.17
CA VAL A 74 3.31 -10.23 -5.65
C VAL A 74 2.00 -10.08 -6.41
N LEU A 75 1.83 -9.03 -7.20
CA LEU A 75 0.69 -8.88 -8.10
C LEU A 75 0.84 -9.78 -9.34
N ARG A 76 -0.25 -10.43 -9.74
CA ARG A 76 -0.30 -11.13 -11.03
C ARG A 76 -0.30 -10.12 -12.20
N LYS A 77 0.01 -10.59 -13.40
CA LYS A 77 -0.18 -9.80 -14.62
C LYS A 77 -1.64 -9.35 -14.75
N GLY A 78 -1.85 -8.08 -15.06
CA GLY A 78 -3.16 -7.44 -15.09
C GLY A 78 -3.78 -7.22 -13.71
N GLY A 79 -3.06 -7.49 -12.64
CA GLY A 79 -3.46 -7.11 -11.28
C GLY A 79 -3.31 -5.61 -11.03
N CYS A 80 -4.03 -5.08 -10.04
CA CYS A 80 -4.03 -3.65 -9.75
C CYS A 80 -3.48 -3.34 -8.36
N PHE A 81 -2.84 -2.19 -8.26
CA PHE A 81 -2.41 -1.58 -7.01
C PHE A 81 -3.14 -0.27 -6.80
N LEU A 82 -3.80 -0.12 -5.66
CA LEU A 82 -4.47 1.10 -5.25
C LEU A 82 -3.71 1.75 -4.10
N ILE A 83 -3.26 2.98 -4.29
CA ILE A 83 -2.74 3.86 -3.25
C ILE A 83 -3.80 4.92 -2.95
N SER A 84 -4.06 5.19 -1.68
CA SER A 84 -4.94 6.28 -1.22
C SER A 84 -4.23 7.07 -0.14
N LEU A 85 -4.07 8.38 -0.36
CA LEU A 85 -3.33 9.29 0.50
C LEU A 85 -4.11 10.60 0.69
N GLU A 86 -4.18 11.09 1.93
CA GLU A 86 -4.72 12.42 2.25
C GLU A 86 -3.68 13.53 2.05
N ALA A 87 -2.39 13.25 2.28
CA ALA A 87 -1.31 14.19 2.06
C ALA A 87 -0.55 13.85 0.77
N SER A 88 -0.58 14.72 -0.21
CA SER A 88 0.09 14.53 -1.50
C SER A 88 0.86 15.76 -1.98
N ASP A 89 1.01 16.73 -1.10
CA ASP A 89 1.77 17.96 -1.32
C ASP A 89 2.79 18.10 -0.17
N PRO A 90 4.10 18.00 -0.46
CA PRO A 90 5.13 18.11 0.57
C PRO A 90 5.10 19.41 1.36
N GLU A 91 4.70 20.53 0.76
CA GLU A 91 4.60 21.83 1.45
C GLU A 91 3.45 21.81 2.46
N LEU A 92 2.28 21.29 2.06
CA LEU A 92 1.14 21.13 2.97
C LEU A 92 1.40 20.05 4.01
N GLY A 93 2.13 19.00 3.63
CA GLY A 93 2.51 17.89 4.50
C GLY A 93 3.63 18.20 5.49
N LYS A 94 4.31 19.35 5.37
CA LYS A 94 5.46 19.72 6.20
C LYS A 94 5.17 19.69 7.70
N MET A 95 3.98 20.14 8.09
CA MET A 95 3.53 20.07 9.49
C MET A 95 3.54 18.63 10.06
N TRP A 96 3.29 17.63 9.22
CA TRP A 96 3.27 16.22 9.61
C TRP A 96 4.67 15.62 9.60
N THR A 97 5.46 15.90 8.56
CA THR A 97 6.83 15.37 8.44
C THR A 97 7.78 15.93 9.51
N GLU A 98 7.50 17.12 10.06
CA GLU A 98 8.23 17.69 11.20
C GLU A 98 7.86 17.05 12.55
N ARG A 99 6.70 16.40 12.63
CA ARG A 99 6.18 15.80 13.89
C ARG A 99 6.26 14.28 13.94
N ILE A 100 6.23 13.66 12.77
CA ILE A 100 6.19 12.19 12.65
C ILE A 100 7.49 11.75 12.02
N ASP A 101 8.33 11.13 12.83
CA ASP A 101 9.64 10.66 12.41
C ASP A 101 9.52 9.56 11.33
N GLY A 102 10.35 9.67 10.30
CA GLY A 102 10.34 8.75 9.16
C GLY A 102 9.20 8.93 8.16
N MET A 103 8.30 9.89 8.34
CA MET A 103 7.25 10.18 7.37
C MET A 103 7.79 10.96 6.18
N VAL A 104 7.48 10.50 4.97
CA VAL A 104 7.82 11.17 3.70
C VAL A 104 6.54 11.38 2.90
N VAL A 105 6.26 12.62 2.52
CA VAL A 105 5.14 12.96 1.65
C VAL A 105 5.63 13.06 0.22
N TYR A 106 5.07 12.24 -0.65
CA TYR A 106 5.37 12.19 -2.07
C TYR A 106 4.33 12.97 -2.88
N THR A 107 4.77 13.68 -3.90
CA THR A 107 3.87 14.22 -4.91
C THR A 107 3.31 13.08 -5.78
N PRO A 108 2.13 13.26 -6.42
CA PRO A 108 1.62 12.27 -7.37
C PRO A 108 2.59 11.96 -8.50
N ALA A 109 3.31 12.98 -9.02
CA ALA A 109 4.28 12.78 -10.10
C ALA A 109 5.45 11.89 -9.67
N GLU A 110 5.99 12.08 -8.46
CA GLU A 110 7.04 11.22 -7.91
C GLU A 110 6.57 9.77 -7.73
N LEU A 111 5.33 9.58 -7.26
CA LEU A 111 4.77 8.22 -7.12
C LEU A 111 4.51 7.56 -8.48
N GLU A 112 4.02 8.30 -9.47
CA GLU A 112 3.82 7.80 -10.83
C GLU A 112 5.14 7.35 -11.47
N GLU A 113 6.21 8.16 -11.35
CA GLU A 113 7.53 7.81 -11.85
C GLU A 113 8.05 6.51 -11.21
N ARG A 114 8.02 6.42 -9.87
CA ARG A 114 8.46 5.23 -9.13
C ARG A 114 7.63 3.99 -9.43
N LEU A 115 6.33 4.15 -9.64
CA LEU A 115 5.45 3.06 -10.06
C LEU A 115 5.83 2.54 -11.46
N HIS A 116 6.16 3.45 -12.41
CA HIS A 116 6.66 3.04 -13.72
C HIS A 116 7.99 2.29 -13.62
N GLU A 117 8.92 2.76 -12.79
CA GLU A 117 10.19 2.08 -12.51
C GLU A 117 10.00 0.71 -11.87
N ALA A 118 8.98 0.55 -11.03
CA ALA A 118 8.62 -0.74 -10.42
C ALA A 118 7.92 -1.72 -11.38
N GLY A 119 7.61 -1.28 -12.63
CA GLY A 119 7.05 -2.13 -13.68
C GLY A 119 5.52 -2.04 -13.86
N PHE A 120 4.87 -1.02 -13.30
CA PHE A 120 3.46 -0.75 -13.59
C PHE A 120 3.33 -0.04 -14.94
N SER A 121 2.43 -0.52 -15.80
CA SER A 121 2.31 -0.08 -17.20
C SER A 121 1.23 0.97 -17.44
N SER A 122 0.20 1.00 -16.61
CA SER A 122 -0.94 1.91 -16.73
C SER A 122 -1.25 2.51 -15.36
N ILE A 123 -1.11 3.82 -15.25
CA ILE A 123 -1.30 4.53 -13.98
C ILE A 123 -2.36 5.61 -14.19
N ARG A 124 -3.29 5.68 -13.26
CA ARG A 124 -4.34 6.69 -13.22
C ARG A 124 -4.42 7.33 -11.86
N THR A 125 -4.21 8.64 -11.81
CA THR A 125 -4.34 9.45 -10.60
C THR A 125 -5.66 10.19 -10.58
N ILE A 126 -6.38 10.09 -9.48
CA ILE A 126 -7.64 10.78 -9.22
C ILE A 126 -7.42 11.69 -8.01
N ARG A 127 -7.69 12.98 -8.18
CA ARG A 127 -7.65 13.98 -7.09
C ARG A 127 -9.05 14.32 -6.63
N LYS A 128 -9.23 14.36 -5.31
CA LYS A 128 -10.48 14.81 -4.70
C LYS A 128 -10.14 15.69 -3.51
N LYS A 129 -10.15 17.01 -3.70
CA LYS A 129 -9.65 17.99 -2.74
C LYS A 129 -8.16 17.76 -2.45
N GLU A 130 -7.81 17.42 -1.21
CA GLU A 130 -6.45 17.13 -0.77
C GLU A 130 -6.07 15.65 -0.92
N GLU A 131 -7.09 14.79 -1.05
CA GLU A 131 -6.90 13.35 -1.23
C GLU A 131 -6.45 13.00 -2.66
N ILE A 132 -5.57 12.04 -2.76
CA ILE A 132 -5.22 11.39 -4.04
C ILE A 132 -5.47 9.90 -3.97
N HIS A 133 -5.93 9.36 -5.09
CA HIS A 133 -6.02 7.92 -5.30
C HIS A 133 -5.27 7.58 -6.57
N ILE A 134 -4.30 6.68 -6.48
CA ILE A 134 -3.52 6.20 -7.63
C ILE A 134 -3.87 4.75 -7.86
N ILE A 135 -4.32 4.43 -9.08
CA ILE A 135 -4.58 3.07 -9.52
C ILE A 135 -3.53 2.71 -10.56
N ALA A 136 -2.72 1.72 -10.29
CA ALA A 136 -1.66 1.26 -11.17
C ALA A 136 -1.88 -0.22 -11.54
N TYR A 137 -1.69 -0.57 -12.82
CA TYR A 137 -1.83 -1.95 -13.33
C TYR A 137 -0.48 -2.53 -13.74
N LYS A 138 -0.25 -3.77 -13.34
CA LYS A 138 0.94 -4.54 -13.73
C LYS A 138 0.83 -5.13 -15.13
#